data_1c3737c7b5b950bb919262192759e012
#
_entry.id   1c3737c7b5b950bb919262192759e012
#
_cell.length_a   1.000
_cell.length_b   1.000
_cell.length_c   1.000
_cell.angle_alpha   90.00
_cell.angle_beta   90.00
_cell.angle_gamma   90.00
#
_symmetry.space_group_name_H-M   'P 1'
#
loop_
_entity.id
_entity.type
_entity.pdbx_description
1 polymer ?
#
loop_
_entity_poly.entity_id
_entity_poly.type
_entity_poly.pdbx_seq_one_letter_code
_entity_poly.pdbx_strand_id
1 'polypeptide(L)'
;MKSDRRKFITSAAAGISSASIALTLGKFNHLNAQQANQSENKSPYGPLKPTADLTSGLSLLKLPEGFSYQTFGWTGEVMSDGRKTPSSHDGMGIIDDRDGVFTLCRNHERGGLIDSFADPKNTYDSKAPGGTTNLVFDGGAGKFISSRASLSGTIRNCAGGVTPWGTWLTCEETTLGTEETSDPQHENTHGWIFEVPASGQGIPQPLKAMGRFVHEAIAVDPLTSFVYETEDRGTSGLYRFRPNTKENLHNGGTLEMLRVPEHPDLSKGVKPGAIYGDLEWVTIDDPELAHSPETDNSLGVYMQGRKKGGTNFNRLEGIWYYGGSMFFDSTSGGDAKAGQIWELNIGENTLRLVFESPSKEVLNMPDNLAVSSRGGIIICEDCGITTVQSPQGIKRYFPRLHALSPEGEIHVFADNNAKIETPYKGIKGDFRGSEWTGAHFSPDGKWLFANIQTPGFTVAITGPWEKGCL
;
A
#
# COMPACT_ATOMS: atom_id res chain seq x y z
N MET A 1 -16.93 25.63 13.56
CA MET A 1 -16.32 25.18 12.29
C MET A 1 -16.10 23.65 12.30
N LYS A 2 -17.13 22.86 12.68
CA LYS A 2 -17.07 21.38 12.71
C LYS A 2 -18.03 20.72 11.69
N SER A 3 -18.66 21.48 10.79
CA SER A 3 -19.75 20.97 9.95
C SER A 3 -19.34 20.55 8.54
N ASP A 4 -18.19 20.96 8.02
CA ASP A 4 -17.85 20.70 6.61
C ASP A 4 -17.06 19.41 6.36
N ARG A 5 -16.39 18.85 7.38
CA ARG A 5 -15.65 17.59 7.25
C ARG A 5 -16.53 16.36 6.97
N ARG A 6 -17.79 16.37 7.45
CA ARG A 6 -18.75 15.29 7.17
C ARG A 6 -19.25 15.27 5.72
N LYS A 7 -19.22 16.41 5.02
CA LYS A 7 -19.71 16.48 3.62
C LYS A 7 -18.75 15.84 2.62
N PHE A 8 -17.47 15.79 2.91
CA PHE A 8 -16.46 15.23 2.03
C PHE A 8 -16.62 13.71 1.85
N ILE A 9 -16.81 12.98 2.95
CA ILE A 9 -16.99 11.51 2.92
C ILE A 9 -18.36 11.11 2.40
N THR A 10 -19.40 11.90 2.70
CA THR A 10 -20.77 11.65 2.21
C THR A 10 -20.94 12.00 0.73
N SER A 11 -20.13 12.91 0.15
CA SER A 11 -20.22 13.25 -1.28
C SER A 11 -19.60 12.16 -2.18
N ALA A 12 -18.54 11.48 -1.73
CA ALA A 12 -18.01 10.31 -2.44
C ALA A 12 -18.97 9.08 -2.32
N ALA A 13 -19.74 9.00 -1.23
CA ALA A 13 -20.71 7.93 -1.02
C ALA A 13 -22.13 8.24 -1.55
N ALA A 14 -22.49 9.53 -1.69
CA ALA A 14 -23.85 9.95 -2.06
C ALA A 14 -24.08 10.13 -3.57
N GLY A 15 -23.04 10.05 -4.39
CA GLY A 15 -23.14 10.16 -5.87
C GLY A 15 -23.45 8.85 -6.59
N ILE A 16 -23.41 7.71 -5.91
CA ILE A 16 -23.70 6.40 -6.50
C ILE A 16 -25.00 5.90 -5.89
N SER A 17 -26.10 5.86 -6.66
CA SER A 17 -27.34 5.27 -6.20
C SER A 17 -27.10 3.79 -5.83
N SER A 18 -27.76 3.32 -4.78
CA SER A 18 -27.66 1.92 -4.29
C SER A 18 -27.89 0.87 -5.38
N ALA A 19 -28.58 1.21 -6.46
CA ALA A 19 -28.76 0.36 -7.64
C ALA A 19 -27.48 0.26 -8.52
N SER A 20 -26.63 1.30 -8.54
CA SER A 20 -25.35 1.27 -9.30
C SER A 20 -24.27 0.52 -8.55
N ILE A 21 -24.27 0.56 -7.21
CA ILE A 21 -23.32 -0.19 -6.37
C ILE A 21 -23.58 -1.70 -6.49
N ALA A 22 -24.84 -2.11 -6.47
CA ALA A 22 -25.20 -3.53 -6.65
C ALA A 22 -24.86 -4.07 -8.05
N LEU A 23 -24.82 -3.21 -9.09
CA LEU A 23 -24.45 -3.59 -10.46
C LEU A 23 -22.92 -3.67 -10.66
N THR A 24 -22.15 -2.92 -9.88
CA THR A 24 -20.66 -2.97 -9.95
C THR A 24 -20.09 -4.14 -9.14
N LEU A 25 -20.70 -4.46 -8.00
CA LEU A 25 -20.32 -5.60 -7.15
C LEU A 25 -20.66 -6.97 -7.76
N GLY A 26 -21.65 -7.03 -8.67
CA GLY A 26 -22.03 -8.27 -9.36
C GLY A 26 -21.18 -8.65 -10.57
N LYS A 27 -20.17 -7.85 -10.94
CA LYS A 27 -19.43 -8.01 -12.20
C LYS A 27 -18.06 -8.65 -12.09
N PHE A 28 -17.55 -8.97 -10.90
CA PHE A 28 -16.45 -9.93 -10.81
C PHE A 28 -16.98 -11.35 -11.10
N ASN A 29 -17.61 -11.52 -12.25
CA ASN A 29 -18.21 -12.78 -12.65
C ASN A 29 -17.22 -13.64 -13.42
N HIS A 30 -17.02 -14.84 -12.88
CA HIS A 30 -16.62 -16.10 -13.55
C HIS A 30 -15.99 -15.97 -14.95
N LEU A 31 -14.78 -15.45 -15.05
CA LEU A 31 -13.91 -15.82 -16.17
C LEU A 31 -12.84 -16.76 -15.64
N ASN A 32 -12.93 -18.01 -16.10
CA ASN A 32 -11.96 -19.04 -15.81
C ASN A 32 -10.57 -18.53 -16.18
N ALA A 33 -9.63 -18.58 -15.23
CA ALA A 33 -8.20 -18.38 -15.44
C ALA A 33 -7.56 -19.33 -16.49
N GLN A 34 -8.35 -20.18 -17.12
CA GLN A 34 -7.94 -21.07 -18.22
C GLN A 34 -7.82 -20.37 -19.58
N GLN A 35 -8.20 -19.12 -19.72
CA GLN A 35 -8.03 -18.34 -20.96
C GLN A 35 -6.94 -17.28 -20.91
N ALA A 36 -6.07 -17.28 -19.92
CA ALA A 36 -4.78 -16.58 -19.97
C ALA A 36 -3.80 -17.25 -20.98
N ASN A 37 -4.34 -17.90 -22.00
CA ASN A 37 -3.60 -18.37 -23.16
C ASN A 37 -3.37 -17.19 -24.12
N GLN A 38 -2.17 -16.58 -24.02
CA GLN A 38 -1.38 -16.05 -25.14
C GLN A 38 -2.10 -15.23 -26.25
N SER A 39 -3.18 -14.52 -25.98
CA SER A 39 -3.39 -13.27 -26.68
C SER A 39 -2.58 -12.22 -25.90
N GLU A 40 -1.71 -11.48 -26.57
CA GLU A 40 -1.21 -10.20 -26.05
C GLU A 40 -2.45 -9.42 -25.57
N ASN A 41 -2.78 -9.47 -24.27
CA ASN A 41 -3.89 -8.71 -23.69
C ASN A 41 -3.54 -7.24 -23.94
N LYS A 42 -4.09 -6.69 -25.02
CA LYS A 42 -3.81 -5.31 -25.41
C LYS A 42 -4.45 -4.45 -24.35
N SER A 43 -3.60 -3.78 -23.55
CA SER A 43 -4.06 -2.76 -22.63
C SER A 43 -5.07 -1.83 -23.33
N PRO A 44 -6.24 -1.53 -22.74
CA PRO A 44 -7.20 -0.61 -23.33
C PRO A 44 -6.60 0.79 -23.49
N TYR A 45 -5.55 1.11 -22.75
CA TYR A 45 -4.81 2.36 -22.86
C TYR A 45 -3.80 2.37 -24.02
N GLY A 46 -3.47 1.21 -24.60
CA GLY A 46 -2.50 1.05 -25.69
C GLY A 46 -1.08 0.69 -25.21
N PRO A 47 -0.10 0.64 -26.16
CA PRO A 47 1.26 0.22 -25.85
C PRO A 47 2.02 1.29 -25.07
N LEU A 48 2.95 0.82 -24.21
CA LEU A 48 3.82 1.69 -23.42
C LEU A 48 4.92 2.32 -24.28
N LYS A 49 5.20 3.59 -24.07
CA LYS A 49 6.29 4.34 -24.71
C LYS A 49 7.07 5.15 -23.67
N PRO A 50 8.41 5.30 -23.82
CA PRO A 50 9.15 6.23 -22.99
C PRO A 50 8.51 7.63 -23.06
N THR A 51 8.15 8.16 -21.90
CA THR A 51 7.43 9.44 -21.75
C THR A 51 8.32 10.40 -20.98
N ALA A 52 8.43 11.63 -21.45
CA ALA A 52 9.22 12.66 -20.78
C ALA A 52 8.48 13.19 -19.54
N ASP A 53 9.18 13.26 -18.43
CA ASP A 53 8.74 13.96 -17.22
C ASP A 53 8.61 15.46 -17.48
N LEU A 54 7.46 16.03 -17.19
CA LEU A 54 7.18 17.47 -17.43
C LEU A 54 8.06 18.39 -16.56
N THR A 55 8.63 17.89 -15.47
CA THR A 55 9.49 18.66 -14.56
C THR A 55 10.95 18.64 -15.01
N SER A 56 11.50 17.47 -15.35
CA SER A 56 12.92 17.28 -15.63
C SER A 56 13.25 17.10 -17.11
N GLY A 57 12.27 16.73 -17.94
CA GLY A 57 12.48 16.31 -19.33
C GLY A 57 13.06 14.91 -19.48
N LEU A 58 13.38 14.20 -18.38
CA LEU A 58 13.92 12.85 -18.40
C LEU A 58 12.80 11.83 -18.69
N SER A 59 13.09 10.78 -19.45
CA SER A 59 12.14 9.69 -19.71
C SER A 59 12.26 8.63 -18.62
N LEU A 60 11.69 8.90 -17.42
CA LEU A 60 11.81 8.06 -16.23
C LEU A 60 10.74 6.96 -16.18
N LEU A 61 9.66 7.11 -16.93
CA LEU A 61 8.57 6.14 -17.05
C LEU A 61 8.29 5.80 -18.49
N LYS A 62 7.69 4.60 -18.71
CA LYS A 62 6.95 4.31 -19.94
C LYS A 62 5.47 4.30 -19.63
N LEU A 63 4.71 5.08 -20.37
CA LEU A 63 3.25 5.22 -20.24
C LEU A 63 2.56 5.01 -21.58
N PRO A 64 1.25 4.71 -21.59
CA PRO A 64 0.45 4.69 -22.79
C PRO A 64 0.32 6.10 -23.41
N GLU A 65 0.00 6.17 -24.69
CA GLU A 65 -0.20 7.43 -25.39
C GLU A 65 -1.38 8.24 -24.82
N GLY A 66 -1.15 9.56 -24.65
CA GLY A 66 -2.11 10.49 -24.04
C GLY A 66 -1.92 10.67 -22.53
N PHE A 67 -1.14 9.81 -21.87
CA PHE A 67 -0.76 10.04 -20.48
C PHE A 67 0.48 10.93 -20.39
N SER A 68 0.52 11.74 -19.34
CA SER A 68 1.66 12.58 -18.97
C SER A 68 1.91 12.47 -17.46
N TYR A 69 3.11 12.85 -17.03
CA TYR A 69 3.45 12.85 -15.62
C TYR A 69 4.47 13.93 -15.28
N GLN A 70 4.55 14.23 -13.99
CA GLN A 70 5.59 15.07 -13.40
C GLN A 70 6.17 14.42 -12.16
N THR A 71 7.45 14.67 -11.91
CA THR A 71 8.15 14.21 -10.72
C THR A 71 8.35 15.32 -9.70
N PHE A 72 8.32 14.98 -8.41
CA PHE A 72 8.57 15.91 -7.31
C PHE A 72 9.03 15.17 -6.05
N GLY A 73 9.46 15.94 -5.04
CA GLY A 73 9.83 15.42 -3.73
C GLY A 73 10.98 14.42 -3.77
N TRP A 74 12.00 14.70 -4.57
CA TRP A 74 13.16 13.83 -4.75
C TRP A 74 14.00 13.72 -3.48
N THR A 75 14.57 12.56 -3.24
CA THR A 75 15.56 12.33 -2.17
C THR A 75 16.64 13.40 -2.18
N GLY A 76 16.92 13.96 -1.00
CA GLY A 76 17.95 14.99 -0.82
C GLY A 76 17.53 16.40 -1.16
N GLU A 77 16.37 16.64 -1.79
CA GLU A 77 15.82 17.98 -1.97
C GLU A 77 15.50 18.64 -0.64
N VAL A 78 15.70 19.95 -0.57
CA VAL A 78 15.33 20.73 0.59
C VAL A 78 13.83 20.96 0.62
N MET A 79 13.17 20.48 1.66
CA MET A 79 11.75 20.65 1.93
C MET A 79 11.46 22.06 2.47
N SER A 80 10.18 22.42 2.55
CA SER A 80 9.74 23.75 3.02
C SER A 80 10.09 24.05 4.49
N ASP A 81 10.39 23.03 5.27
CA ASP A 81 10.86 23.14 6.66
C ASP A 81 12.40 23.22 6.78
N GLY A 82 13.11 23.29 5.65
CA GLY A 82 14.57 23.38 5.57
C GLY A 82 15.31 22.05 5.71
N ARG A 83 14.61 20.94 5.93
CA ARG A 83 15.18 19.59 6.01
C ARG A 83 15.34 18.98 4.63
N LYS A 84 16.23 17.99 4.52
CA LYS A 84 16.35 17.19 3.28
C LYS A 84 15.27 16.10 3.25
N THR A 85 14.67 15.91 2.10
CA THR A 85 13.78 14.78 1.82
C THR A 85 14.52 13.46 2.04
N PRO A 86 14.02 12.57 2.92
CA PRO A 86 14.65 11.26 3.13
C PRO A 86 14.53 10.36 1.89
N SER A 87 15.34 9.30 1.85
CA SER A 87 15.29 8.26 0.81
C SER A 87 14.19 7.22 1.06
N SER A 88 14.16 6.20 0.20
CA SER A 88 13.26 5.03 0.31
C SER A 88 11.80 5.46 0.45
N HIS A 89 11.31 6.08 -0.62
CA HIS A 89 9.91 6.51 -0.69
C HIS A 89 9.01 5.30 -0.80
N ASP A 90 7.99 5.22 0.06
CA ASP A 90 7.14 4.06 0.16
C ASP A 90 5.66 4.43 0.23
N GLY A 91 4.85 3.64 0.91
CA GLY A 91 3.41 3.82 1.01
C GLY A 91 2.98 5.26 1.16
N MET A 92 1.93 5.64 0.45
CA MET A 92 1.48 7.02 0.38
C MET A 92 -0.03 7.10 0.21
N GLY A 93 -0.65 8.13 0.78
CA GLY A 93 -2.07 8.39 0.58
C GLY A 93 -2.44 9.86 0.72
N ILE A 94 -3.55 10.23 0.08
CA ILE A 94 -4.16 11.57 0.23
C ILE A 94 -4.97 11.59 1.50
N ILE A 95 -4.58 12.43 2.45
CA ILE A 95 -5.21 12.55 3.78
C ILE A 95 -6.04 13.81 3.95
N ASP A 96 -5.96 14.75 3.02
CA ASP A 96 -6.78 15.97 3.01
C ASP A 96 -6.94 16.46 1.57
N ASP A 97 -8.14 16.92 1.24
CA ASP A 97 -8.47 17.60 -0.02
C ASP A 97 -9.20 18.89 0.32
N ARG A 98 -8.61 20.02 -0.08
CA ARG A 98 -9.21 21.34 0.07
C ARG A 98 -9.37 21.99 -1.29
N ASP A 99 -10.54 21.82 -1.87
CA ASP A 99 -10.88 22.39 -3.18
C ASP A 99 -9.87 21.97 -4.28
N GLY A 100 -9.46 20.70 -4.28
CA GLY A 100 -8.52 20.14 -5.25
C GLY A 100 -7.04 20.36 -4.90
N VAL A 101 -6.73 20.93 -3.73
CA VAL A 101 -5.38 20.95 -3.18
C VAL A 101 -5.21 19.77 -2.22
N PHE A 102 -4.43 18.79 -2.65
CA PHE A 102 -4.24 17.54 -1.93
C PHE A 102 -3.08 17.62 -0.95
N THR A 103 -3.27 17.09 0.27
CA THR A 103 -2.17 16.77 1.17
C THR A 103 -1.97 15.25 1.16
N LEU A 104 -0.80 14.81 0.68
CA LEU A 104 -0.38 13.42 0.74
C LEU A 104 0.53 13.22 1.95
N CYS A 105 0.40 12.06 2.62
CA CYS A 105 1.41 11.56 3.54
C CYS A 105 2.17 10.43 2.86
N ARG A 106 3.51 10.50 2.88
CA ARG A 106 4.40 9.53 2.24
C ARG A 106 5.38 8.97 3.25
N ASN A 107 5.48 7.65 3.28
CA ASN A 107 6.42 6.90 4.09
C ASN A 107 7.87 6.98 3.55
N HIS A 108 8.80 6.69 4.46
CA HIS A 108 10.21 6.51 4.18
C HIS A 108 10.67 5.22 4.86
N GLU A 109 10.75 4.14 4.10
CA GLU A 109 11.14 2.81 4.56
C GLU A 109 12.65 2.73 4.80
N ARG A 110 13.08 3.29 5.93
CA ARG A 110 14.48 3.35 6.30
C ARG A 110 14.76 2.55 7.55
N GLY A 111 15.79 1.73 7.48
CA GLY A 111 16.27 0.93 8.60
C GLY A 111 17.68 1.31 9.02
N GLY A 112 18.19 0.61 10.04
CA GLY A 112 19.50 0.81 10.61
C GLY A 112 19.54 1.87 11.71
N LEU A 113 20.71 2.09 12.27
CA LEU A 113 20.95 3.05 13.35
C LEU A 113 21.43 4.37 12.76
N ILE A 114 20.52 5.27 12.50
CA ILE A 114 20.76 6.60 11.91
C ILE A 114 19.83 7.59 12.62
N ASP A 115 20.30 8.81 12.86
CA ASP A 115 19.54 9.85 13.52
C ASP A 115 18.23 10.16 12.75
N SER A 116 17.18 10.42 13.51
CA SER A 116 15.88 10.86 13.01
C SER A 116 15.96 12.17 12.23
N PHE A 117 14.97 12.44 11.35
CA PHE A 117 15.01 13.60 10.45
C PHE A 117 13.99 14.70 10.75
N ALA A 118 13.05 14.49 11.69
CA ALA A 118 12.05 15.50 12.06
C ALA A 118 12.43 16.28 13.33
N ASP A 119 11.54 17.16 13.79
CA ASP A 119 11.66 17.80 15.09
C ASP A 119 11.55 16.78 16.22
N PRO A 120 12.24 16.97 17.37
CA PRO A 120 12.13 16.07 18.52
C PRO A 120 10.68 15.83 18.99
N LYS A 121 9.81 16.83 18.88
CA LYS A 121 8.38 16.70 19.24
C LYS A 121 7.58 15.75 18.34
N ASN A 122 8.09 15.46 17.13
CA ASN A 122 7.49 14.58 16.14
C ASN A 122 8.36 13.31 15.96
N THR A 123 9.25 13.02 16.90
CA THR A 123 10.22 11.92 16.84
C THR A 123 9.93 10.91 17.93
N TYR A 124 9.77 9.63 17.56
CA TYR A 124 9.56 8.54 18.50
C TYR A 124 10.87 8.03 19.09
N ASP A 125 11.85 7.72 18.24
CA ASP A 125 13.19 7.28 18.61
C ASP A 125 14.23 8.15 17.90
N SER A 126 15.17 8.72 18.64
CA SER A 126 16.16 9.63 18.06
C SER A 126 17.18 8.92 17.18
N LYS A 127 17.31 7.59 17.28
CA LYS A 127 18.25 6.73 16.58
C LYS A 127 17.64 5.94 15.42
N ALA A 128 16.36 6.18 15.11
CA ALA A 128 15.64 5.49 14.07
C ALA A 128 15.40 6.42 12.86
N PRO A 129 15.76 6.00 11.62
CA PRO A 129 15.77 6.88 10.45
C PRO A 129 14.48 6.94 9.65
N GLY A 130 13.50 6.08 9.95
CA GLY A 130 12.22 6.02 9.25
C GLY A 130 11.27 7.15 9.65
N GLY A 131 10.12 7.19 9.00
CA GLY A 131 9.08 8.18 9.27
C GLY A 131 8.30 8.58 8.03
N THR A 132 7.69 9.77 8.08
CA THR A 132 6.81 10.27 7.03
C THR A 132 7.10 11.72 6.65
N THR A 133 6.74 12.07 5.41
CA THR A 133 6.68 13.46 4.93
C THR A 133 5.30 13.77 4.40
N ASN A 134 4.78 14.97 4.70
CA ASN A 134 3.56 15.48 4.08
C ASN A 134 3.93 16.31 2.86
N LEU A 135 3.27 16.05 1.73
CA LEU A 135 3.44 16.75 0.47
C LEU A 135 2.13 17.42 0.08
N VAL A 136 2.21 18.62 -0.48
CA VAL A 136 1.05 19.39 -0.94
C VAL A 136 1.10 19.52 -2.45
N PHE A 137 0.01 19.14 -3.12
CA PHE A 137 -0.13 19.17 -4.56
C PHE A 137 -1.44 19.87 -4.97
N ASP A 138 -1.36 20.85 -5.84
CA ASP A 138 -2.51 21.50 -6.44
C ASP A 138 -2.96 20.70 -7.67
N GLY A 139 -4.03 19.93 -7.52
CA GLY A 139 -4.59 19.11 -8.61
C GLY A 139 -5.23 19.91 -9.73
N GLY A 140 -5.70 21.14 -9.46
CA GLY A 140 -6.25 22.02 -10.46
C GLY A 140 -5.16 22.64 -11.36
N ALA A 141 -4.07 23.09 -10.75
CA ALA A 141 -2.91 23.63 -11.48
C ALA A 141 -1.96 22.51 -11.97
N GLY A 142 -2.12 21.27 -11.49
CA GLY A 142 -1.19 20.19 -11.75
C GLY A 142 0.23 20.50 -11.24
N LYS A 143 0.35 20.96 -9.98
CA LYS A 143 1.61 21.49 -9.48
C LYS A 143 1.91 21.07 -8.05
N PHE A 144 3.12 20.55 -7.83
CA PHE A 144 3.67 20.39 -6.49
C PHE A 144 3.90 21.76 -5.82
N ILE A 145 3.46 21.91 -4.56
CA ILE A 145 3.55 23.18 -3.81
C ILE A 145 4.65 23.11 -2.77
N SER A 146 4.63 22.11 -1.88
CA SER A 146 5.52 22.04 -0.73
C SER A 146 5.61 20.65 -0.15
N SER A 147 6.64 20.42 0.68
CA SER A 147 6.75 19.22 1.53
C SER A 147 7.39 19.57 2.87
N ARG A 148 7.16 18.73 3.87
CA ARG A 148 7.74 18.84 5.22
C ARG A 148 7.80 17.49 5.91
N ALA A 149 8.70 17.33 6.86
CA ALA A 149 8.72 16.19 7.77
C ALA A 149 7.48 16.23 8.67
N SER A 150 6.83 15.06 8.87
CA SER A 150 5.60 14.97 9.68
C SER A 150 5.75 14.05 10.89
N LEU A 151 6.40 12.89 10.74
CA LEU A 151 6.79 11.97 11.81
C LEU A 151 8.19 11.45 11.52
N SER A 152 8.97 11.14 12.54
CA SER A 152 10.27 10.47 12.41
C SER A 152 10.60 9.63 13.63
N GLY A 153 11.71 8.91 13.55
CA GLY A 153 12.12 8.05 14.65
C GLY A 153 11.37 6.73 14.67
N THR A 154 10.87 6.31 13.56
CA THR A 154 10.30 4.98 13.29
C THR A 154 11.23 4.18 12.40
N ILE A 155 10.96 2.88 12.20
CA ILE A 155 11.83 1.99 11.41
C ILE A 155 11.00 1.30 10.34
N ARG A 156 11.53 1.29 9.08
CA ARG A 156 10.95 0.56 7.97
C ARG A 156 9.45 0.85 7.81
N ASN A 157 9.12 2.14 7.67
CA ASN A 157 7.76 2.54 7.33
C ASN A 157 7.51 2.19 5.86
N CYS A 158 7.02 0.97 5.61
CA CYS A 158 6.73 0.47 4.27
C CYS A 158 5.40 1.04 3.76
N ALA A 159 4.28 0.50 4.18
CA ALA A 159 2.98 1.02 3.79
C ALA A 159 2.15 1.54 4.98
N GLY A 160 0.86 1.51 4.85
CA GLY A 160 -0.11 2.06 5.80
C GLY A 160 -1.46 2.27 5.14
N GLY A 161 -2.22 3.27 5.61
CA GLY A 161 -3.50 3.58 4.99
C GLY A 161 -4.13 4.87 5.47
N VAL A 162 -5.04 5.38 4.65
CA VAL A 162 -5.80 6.60 4.92
C VAL A 162 -6.98 6.28 5.83
N THR A 163 -7.18 7.12 6.85
CA THR A 163 -8.37 7.02 7.69
C THR A 163 -9.51 7.89 7.16
N PRO A 164 -10.77 7.50 7.39
CA PRO A 164 -11.93 8.32 7.03
C PRO A 164 -11.98 9.69 7.74
N TRP A 165 -11.21 9.89 8.81
CA TRP A 165 -11.13 11.16 9.54
C TRP A 165 -9.94 12.04 9.15
N GLY A 166 -9.21 11.67 8.05
CA GLY A 166 -8.21 12.53 7.43
C GLY A 166 -6.83 12.44 8.09
N THR A 167 -6.41 11.24 8.46
CA THR A 167 -5.04 10.96 8.92
C THR A 167 -4.46 9.79 8.11
N TRP A 168 -3.15 9.63 8.19
CA TRP A 168 -2.40 8.47 7.70
C TRP A 168 -2.01 7.60 8.89
N LEU A 169 -2.25 6.30 8.79
CA LEU A 169 -1.66 5.31 9.68
C LEU A 169 -0.43 4.72 8.99
N THR A 170 0.75 5.00 9.54
CA THR A 170 2.02 4.48 9.02
C THR A 170 2.43 3.23 9.79
N CYS A 171 2.87 2.22 9.09
CA CYS A 171 3.20 0.89 9.61
C CYS A 171 4.71 0.68 9.68
N GLU A 172 5.21 0.10 10.78
CA GLU A 172 6.59 -0.36 10.89
C GLU A 172 6.69 -1.84 10.49
N GLU A 173 7.40 -2.14 9.41
CA GLU A 173 7.64 -3.51 8.92
C GLU A 173 8.82 -4.17 9.67
N THR A 174 8.76 -4.17 10.97
CA THR A 174 9.80 -4.73 11.85
C THR A 174 9.22 -5.00 13.23
N THR A 175 9.93 -5.79 14.03
CA THR A 175 9.67 -5.92 15.49
C THR A 175 10.90 -5.63 16.31
N LEU A 176 11.91 -4.94 15.75
CA LEU A 176 13.11 -4.58 16.50
C LEU A 176 12.77 -3.85 17.81
N GLY A 177 13.54 -4.09 18.84
CA GLY A 177 13.31 -3.51 20.16
C GLY A 177 14.47 -3.69 21.11
N THR A 178 14.50 -2.88 22.16
CA THR A 178 15.56 -2.84 23.16
C THR A 178 15.74 -4.16 23.91
N GLU A 179 14.76 -5.05 23.87
CA GLU A 179 14.79 -6.40 24.44
C GLU A 179 15.49 -7.43 23.55
N GLU A 180 15.74 -7.11 22.28
CA GLU A 180 16.33 -8.04 21.32
C GLU A 180 17.85 -7.96 21.32
N THR A 181 18.52 -9.12 21.30
CA THR A 181 19.99 -9.20 21.24
C THR A 181 20.54 -8.73 19.89
N SER A 182 19.71 -8.76 18.85
CA SER A 182 20.04 -8.29 17.49
C SER A 182 19.75 -6.81 17.26
N ASP A 183 19.13 -6.12 18.21
CA ASP A 183 18.85 -4.70 18.10
C ASP A 183 20.14 -3.89 18.04
N PRO A 184 20.31 -3.00 17.05
CA PRO A 184 21.50 -2.16 16.93
C PRO A 184 21.58 -1.03 17.97
N GLN A 185 20.80 -1.06 19.04
CA GLN A 185 20.70 -0.08 20.15
C GLN A 185 19.74 1.09 19.89
N HIS A 186 18.55 0.78 19.42
CA HIS A 186 17.45 1.74 19.43
C HIS A 186 17.04 2.11 20.87
N GLU A 187 16.41 3.27 21.04
CA GLU A 187 15.99 3.77 22.36
C GLU A 187 14.62 3.23 22.77
N ASN A 188 13.81 2.79 21.80
CA ASN A 188 12.46 2.30 21.98
C ASN A 188 12.23 0.97 21.27
N THR A 189 11.13 0.30 21.60
CA THR A 189 10.63 -0.87 20.87
C THR A 189 9.86 -0.44 19.63
N HIS A 190 10.02 -1.17 18.53
CA HIS A 190 9.39 -0.92 17.23
C HIS A 190 8.46 -2.08 16.82
N GLY A 191 7.82 -1.93 15.67
CA GLY A 191 6.80 -2.86 15.19
C GLY A 191 5.39 -2.36 15.45
N TRP A 192 5.20 -1.05 15.37
CA TRP A 192 3.96 -0.38 15.71
C TRP A 192 3.36 0.39 14.53
N ILE A 193 2.12 0.80 14.71
CA ILE A 193 1.43 1.75 13.85
C ILE A 193 1.40 3.11 14.54
N PHE A 194 1.57 4.19 13.76
CA PHE A 194 1.50 5.57 14.23
C PHE A 194 0.53 6.38 13.39
N GLU A 195 -0.14 7.35 14.01
CA GLU A 195 -1.11 8.22 13.35
C GLU A 195 -0.51 9.59 12.99
N VAL A 196 -0.67 9.99 11.71
CA VAL A 196 -0.10 11.21 11.14
C VAL A 196 -1.21 12.08 10.54
N PRO A 197 -1.51 13.25 11.13
CA PRO A 197 -2.54 14.15 10.63
C PRO A 197 -2.04 15.01 9.45
N ALA A 198 -2.98 15.56 8.67
CA ALA A 198 -2.67 16.47 7.56
C ALA A 198 -1.95 17.75 8.02
N SER A 199 -2.07 18.13 9.30
CA SER A 199 -1.30 19.24 9.88
C SER A 199 0.22 19.03 9.83
N GLY A 200 0.69 17.77 9.61
CA GLY A 200 2.08 17.39 9.61
C GLY A 200 2.75 17.42 10.98
N GLN A 201 1.95 17.31 12.04
CA GLN A 201 2.42 17.12 13.40
C GLN A 201 2.02 15.71 13.82
N GLY A 202 2.79 14.72 13.36
CA GLY A 202 2.63 13.32 13.75
C GLY A 202 2.72 13.19 15.28
N ILE A 203 1.90 12.30 15.81
CA ILE A 203 1.95 11.98 17.23
C ILE A 203 2.96 10.84 17.39
N PRO A 204 4.13 11.06 18.02
CA PRO A 204 5.13 10.02 18.18
C PRO A 204 4.75 9.07 19.33
N GLN A 205 3.53 8.58 19.28
CA GLN A 205 2.95 7.63 20.25
C GLN A 205 2.39 6.43 19.50
N PRO A 206 2.93 5.23 19.71
CA PRO A 206 2.46 4.03 19.02
C PRO A 206 1.06 3.64 19.43
N LEU A 207 0.30 3.07 18.49
CA LEU A 207 -1.03 2.49 18.69
C LEU A 207 -0.90 1.02 19.12
N LYS A 208 -0.36 0.78 20.31
CA LYS A 208 0.08 -0.53 20.78
C LYS A 208 -1.01 -1.61 20.79
N ALA A 209 -2.26 -1.24 21.02
CA ALA A 209 -3.39 -2.17 21.02
C ALA A 209 -3.67 -2.77 19.63
N MET A 210 -3.12 -2.19 18.57
CA MET A 210 -3.19 -2.70 17.19
C MET A 210 -2.18 -3.82 16.90
N GLY A 211 -1.34 -4.17 17.86
CA GLY A 211 -0.40 -5.28 17.79
C GLY A 211 1.04 -4.85 17.53
N ARG A 212 1.95 -5.76 17.87
CA ARG A 212 3.38 -5.64 17.57
C ARG A 212 3.81 -6.83 16.72
N PHE A 213 3.81 -6.63 15.42
CA PHE A 213 4.21 -7.61 14.41
C PHE A 213 4.82 -6.89 13.19
N VAL A 214 5.23 -7.60 12.18
CA VAL A 214 5.78 -7.02 10.94
C VAL A 214 4.61 -6.46 10.14
N HIS A 215 4.19 -5.23 10.51
CA HIS A 215 3.10 -4.54 9.85
C HIS A 215 3.45 -4.15 8.42
N GLU A 216 2.46 -4.25 7.53
CA GLU A 216 2.61 -3.76 6.17
C GLU A 216 1.64 -2.61 5.89
N ALA A 217 0.39 -2.90 5.65
CA ALA A 217 -0.61 -1.90 5.31
C ALA A 217 -1.86 -2.00 6.19
N ILE A 218 -2.69 -0.96 6.11
CA ILE A 218 -4.00 -0.93 6.75
C ILE A 218 -5.08 -0.39 5.80
N ALA A 219 -6.32 -0.79 6.05
CA ALA A 219 -7.49 -0.12 5.50
C ALA A 219 -8.59 -0.01 6.55
N VAL A 220 -9.34 1.08 6.51
CA VAL A 220 -10.37 1.38 7.52
C VAL A 220 -11.76 1.27 6.92
N ASP A 221 -12.65 0.52 7.57
CA ASP A 221 -14.08 0.55 7.27
C ASP A 221 -14.68 1.88 7.78
N PRO A 222 -15.18 2.76 6.90
CA PRO A 222 -15.69 4.06 7.31
C PRO A 222 -16.98 4.00 8.14
N LEU A 223 -17.69 2.86 8.12
CA LEU A 223 -18.93 2.70 8.87
C LEU A 223 -18.69 2.31 10.33
N THR A 224 -17.68 1.47 10.58
CA THR A 224 -17.39 0.93 11.91
C THR A 224 -16.18 1.57 12.56
N SER A 225 -15.27 2.16 11.79
CA SER A 225 -13.90 2.53 12.14
C SER A 225 -13.02 1.31 12.48
N PHE A 226 -13.41 0.10 12.09
CA PHE A 226 -12.56 -1.06 12.22
C PHE A 226 -11.38 -0.92 11.25
N VAL A 227 -10.18 -1.24 11.74
CA VAL A 227 -8.96 -1.21 10.96
C VAL A 227 -8.59 -2.64 10.59
N TYR A 228 -8.39 -2.89 9.31
CA TYR A 228 -7.90 -4.18 8.80
C TYR A 228 -6.41 -4.03 8.51
N GLU A 229 -5.60 -4.98 8.94
CA GLU A 229 -4.14 -4.90 8.98
C GLU A 229 -3.51 -6.12 8.35
N THR A 230 -2.47 -5.92 7.56
CA THR A 230 -1.70 -6.98 6.90
C THR A 230 -0.34 -7.19 7.58
N GLU A 231 0.20 -8.41 7.43
CA GLU A 231 1.49 -8.83 8.00
C GLU A 231 2.38 -9.38 6.90
N ASP A 232 3.54 -8.75 6.65
CA ASP A 232 4.50 -9.28 5.68
C ASP A 232 5.46 -10.30 6.30
N ARG A 233 5.02 -11.54 6.29
CA ARG A 233 5.80 -12.71 6.70
C ARG A 233 5.49 -13.90 5.82
N GLY A 234 6.43 -14.78 5.62
CA GLY A 234 6.22 -16.04 4.89
C GLY A 234 5.11 -16.94 5.48
N THR A 235 4.75 -16.70 6.74
CA THR A 235 3.52 -17.13 7.39
C THR A 235 2.88 -15.88 7.98
N SER A 236 1.67 -15.54 7.54
CA SER A 236 1.03 -14.27 7.86
C SER A 236 -0.45 -14.41 8.15
N GLY A 237 -0.99 -13.47 8.92
CA GLY A 237 -2.40 -13.32 9.22
C GLY A 237 -2.99 -12.06 8.60
N LEU A 238 -4.29 -12.10 8.31
CA LEU A 238 -5.08 -10.88 8.14
C LEU A 238 -5.71 -10.56 9.48
N TYR A 239 -5.46 -9.34 9.97
CA TYR A 239 -5.96 -8.90 11.26
C TYR A 239 -7.06 -7.86 11.13
N ARG A 240 -7.81 -7.67 12.22
CA ARG A 240 -8.81 -6.64 12.37
C ARG A 240 -8.73 -6.05 13.76
N PHE A 241 -8.55 -4.74 13.84
CA PHE A 241 -8.63 -4.00 15.09
C PHE A 241 -10.01 -3.35 15.24
N ARG A 242 -10.67 -3.61 16.36
CA ARG A 242 -11.95 -2.98 16.74
C ARG A 242 -11.70 -1.93 17.81
N PRO A 243 -11.70 -0.63 17.48
CA PRO A 243 -11.43 0.42 18.45
C PRO A 243 -12.55 0.53 19.47
N ASN A 244 -12.18 0.84 20.72
CA ASN A 244 -13.14 1.11 21.81
C ASN A 244 -13.98 2.37 21.54
N THR A 245 -13.46 3.29 20.75
CA THR A 245 -14.12 4.55 20.39
C THR A 245 -13.89 4.81 18.89
N LYS A 246 -14.97 5.01 18.14
CA LYS A 246 -14.88 5.35 16.72
C LYS A 246 -14.01 6.57 16.49
N GLU A 247 -13.20 6.54 15.42
CA GLU A 247 -12.32 7.62 15.00
C GLU A 247 -11.28 8.03 16.08
N ASN A 248 -11.05 7.18 17.10
CA ASN A 248 -10.06 7.43 18.15
C ASN A 248 -9.36 6.12 18.54
N LEU A 249 -8.27 5.81 17.83
CA LEU A 249 -7.52 4.57 18.00
C LEU A 249 -6.67 4.56 19.28
N HIS A 250 -6.28 5.75 19.78
CA HIS A 250 -5.51 5.88 21.03
C HIS A 250 -6.27 5.43 22.29
N ASN A 251 -7.61 5.29 22.21
CA ASN A 251 -8.40 4.73 23.31
C ASN A 251 -8.34 3.20 23.39
N GLY A 252 -7.45 2.55 22.59
CA GLY A 252 -7.30 1.11 22.55
C GLY A 252 -8.48 0.40 21.86
N GLY A 253 -8.48 -0.90 21.91
CA GLY A 253 -9.45 -1.74 21.25
C GLY A 253 -9.11 -3.23 21.38
N THR A 254 -9.67 -4.05 20.50
CA THR A 254 -9.45 -5.49 20.45
C THR A 254 -8.87 -5.87 19.08
N LEU A 255 -7.70 -6.52 19.08
CA LEU A 255 -7.09 -7.09 17.89
C LEU A 255 -7.59 -8.53 17.68
N GLU A 256 -7.93 -8.87 16.45
CA GLU A 256 -8.45 -10.18 16.06
C GLU A 256 -7.77 -10.65 14.77
N MET A 257 -7.57 -11.96 14.62
CA MET A 257 -7.07 -12.59 13.38
C MET A 257 -8.22 -13.28 12.64
N LEU A 258 -8.23 -13.18 11.30
CA LEU A 258 -9.22 -13.86 10.45
C LEU A 258 -9.08 -15.39 10.57
N ARG A 259 -10.23 -16.05 10.75
CA ARG A 259 -10.39 -17.49 10.64
C ARG A 259 -11.38 -17.82 9.53
N VAL A 260 -10.94 -18.58 8.55
CA VAL A 260 -11.80 -19.18 7.51
C VAL A 260 -12.05 -20.63 7.93
N PRO A 261 -13.26 -20.99 8.38
CA PRO A 261 -13.56 -22.34 8.88
C PRO A 261 -13.15 -23.43 7.86
N GLU A 262 -12.55 -24.51 8.35
CA GLU A 262 -12.05 -25.65 7.55
C GLU A 262 -10.89 -25.31 6.58
N HIS A 263 -10.48 -24.04 6.47
CA HIS A 263 -9.41 -23.58 5.60
C HIS A 263 -8.28 -22.91 6.42
N PRO A 264 -7.44 -23.71 7.11
CA PRO A 264 -6.39 -23.16 7.96
C PRO A 264 -5.23 -22.54 7.19
N ASP A 265 -5.13 -22.78 5.88
CA ASP A 265 -4.06 -22.28 5.03
C ASP A 265 -4.60 -21.95 3.62
N LEU A 266 -4.49 -20.69 3.22
CA LEU A 266 -4.89 -20.17 1.91
C LEU A 266 -3.70 -19.62 1.11
N SER A 267 -2.46 -19.95 1.53
CA SER A 267 -1.25 -19.46 0.87
C SER A 267 -1.05 -20.03 -0.54
N LYS A 268 -1.68 -21.16 -0.86
CA LYS A 268 -1.60 -21.85 -2.18
C LYS A 268 -2.74 -22.85 -2.35
N GLY A 269 -2.86 -23.45 -3.55
CA GLY A 269 -3.85 -24.48 -3.86
C GLY A 269 -5.29 -23.96 -3.94
N VAL A 270 -5.47 -22.65 -3.99
CA VAL A 270 -6.77 -22.00 -4.11
C VAL A 270 -7.04 -21.67 -5.58
N LYS A 271 -8.25 -21.89 -6.04
CA LYS A 271 -8.63 -21.55 -7.42
C LYS A 271 -9.18 -20.14 -7.48
N PRO A 272 -8.77 -19.31 -8.45
CA PRO A 272 -9.41 -18.01 -8.69
C PRO A 272 -10.92 -18.14 -8.78
N GLY A 273 -11.64 -17.21 -8.13
CA GLY A 273 -13.09 -17.26 -8.01
C GLY A 273 -13.61 -18.09 -6.84
N ALA A 274 -12.76 -18.82 -6.09
CA ALA A 274 -13.18 -19.49 -4.85
C ALA A 274 -13.73 -18.47 -3.84
N ILE A 275 -14.86 -18.80 -3.22
CA ILE A 275 -15.52 -17.97 -2.21
C ILE A 275 -15.68 -18.77 -0.93
N TYR A 276 -15.29 -18.17 0.18
CA TYR A 276 -15.42 -18.72 1.53
C TYR A 276 -16.39 -17.84 2.32
N GLY A 277 -17.35 -18.46 2.98
CA GLY A 277 -18.34 -17.78 3.85
C GLY A 277 -18.12 -18.11 5.32
N ASP A 278 -19.05 -17.60 6.15
CA ASP A 278 -19.08 -17.86 7.59
C ASP A 278 -17.75 -17.54 8.28
N LEU A 279 -17.13 -16.43 7.85
CA LEU A 279 -15.84 -16.01 8.38
C LEU A 279 -15.93 -15.67 9.86
N GLU A 280 -14.92 -16.07 10.61
CA GLU A 280 -14.78 -15.82 12.04
C GLU A 280 -13.56 -14.97 12.33
N TRP A 281 -13.54 -14.35 13.52
CA TRP A 281 -12.42 -13.56 13.99
C TRP A 281 -12.01 -14.03 15.39
N VAL A 282 -10.75 -14.40 15.56
CA VAL A 282 -10.23 -14.90 16.83
C VAL A 282 -9.39 -13.83 17.52
N THR A 283 -9.72 -13.54 18.78
CA THR A 283 -9.07 -12.48 19.56
C THR A 283 -7.61 -12.81 19.84
N ILE A 284 -6.74 -11.83 19.71
CA ILE A 284 -5.36 -11.85 20.18
C ILE A 284 -5.34 -11.40 21.64
N ASP A 285 -4.84 -12.25 22.53
CA ASP A 285 -4.90 -12.00 23.97
C ASP A 285 -3.84 -11.00 24.44
N ASP A 286 -2.64 -11.05 23.82
CA ASP A 286 -1.53 -10.15 24.08
C ASP A 286 -1.02 -9.55 22.77
N PRO A 287 -1.57 -8.41 22.32
CA PRO A 287 -1.17 -7.79 21.07
C PRO A 287 0.25 -7.21 21.11
N GLU A 288 0.85 -6.94 22.27
CA GLU A 288 2.21 -6.42 22.40
C GLU A 288 3.29 -7.52 22.36
N LEU A 289 2.91 -8.80 22.38
CA LEU A 289 3.83 -9.93 22.31
C LEU A 289 4.39 -10.10 20.89
N ALA A 290 5.53 -9.48 20.61
CA ALA A 290 6.16 -9.52 19.29
C ALA A 290 6.65 -10.91 18.88
N HIS A 291 7.25 -11.64 19.80
CA HIS A 291 7.92 -12.92 19.52
C HIS A 291 7.24 -14.10 20.20
N SER A 292 7.38 -15.28 19.63
CA SER A 292 7.08 -16.51 20.36
C SER A 292 8.01 -16.63 21.57
N PRO A 293 7.57 -17.24 22.68
CA PRO A 293 8.37 -17.36 23.88
C PRO A 293 9.79 -17.90 23.60
N GLU A 294 10.80 -17.28 24.19
CA GLU A 294 12.21 -17.66 24.08
C GLU A 294 12.82 -17.56 22.67
N THR A 295 12.24 -16.70 21.79
CA THR A 295 12.72 -16.49 20.41
C THR A 295 12.67 -15.02 20.00
N ASP A 296 13.33 -14.68 18.89
CA ASP A 296 13.29 -13.37 18.20
C ASP A 296 12.58 -13.51 16.82
N ASN A 297 11.54 -14.36 16.73
CA ASN A 297 11.01 -14.79 15.45
C ASN A 297 9.90 -13.90 14.87
N SER A 298 9.48 -12.85 15.56
CA SER A 298 8.37 -11.94 15.19
C SER A 298 7.04 -12.65 14.93
N LEU A 299 6.77 -13.75 15.62
CA LEU A 299 5.57 -14.57 15.43
C LEU A 299 4.64 -14.60 16.66
N GLY A 300 4.85 -13.73 17.66
CA GLY A 300 4.08 -13.77 18.90
C GLY A 300 2.58 -13.54 18.69
N VAL A 301 2.21 -12.50 17.94
CA VAL A 301 0.81 -12.19 17.58
C VAL A 301 0.24 -13.28 16.68
N TYR A 302 0.96 -13.65 15.60
CA TYR A 302 0.55 -14.69 14.66
C TYR A 302 0.24 -16.04 15.35
N MET A 303 1.13 -16.52 16.22
CA MET A 303 0.98 -17.81 16.88
C MET A 303 -0.22 -17.85 17.85
N GLN A 304 -0.58 -16.73 18.47
CA GLN A 304 -1.80 -16.64 19.28
C GLN A 304 -3.04 -16.86 18.41
N GLY A 305 -3.15 -16.18 17.27
CA GLY A 305 -4.25 -16.35 16.33
C GLY A 305 -4.31 -17.77 15.75
N ARG A 306 -3.17 -18.32 15.33
CA ARG A 306 -3.06 -19.69 14.81
C ARG A 306 -3.54 -20.75 15.82
N LYS A 307 -3.15 -20.60 17.07
CA LYS A 307 -3.59 -21.50 18.14
C LYS A 307 -5.12 -21.54 18.30
N LYS A 308 -5.80 -20.44 17.96
CA LYS A 308 -7.26 -20.32 17.98
C LYS A 308 -7.92 -20.63 16.64
N GLY A 309 -7.15 -21.12 15.66
CA GLY A 309 -7.65 -21.53 14.33
C GLY A 309 -7.62 -20.44 13.27
N GLY A 310 -6.93 -19.33 13.50
CA GLY A 310 -6.72 -18.27 12.51
C GLY A 310 -6.11 -18.82 11.22
N THR A 311 -6.46 -18.27 10.06
CA THR A 311 -6.05 -18.73 8.75
C THR A 311 -4.68 -18.17 8.36
N ASN A 312 -3.83 -19.02 7.77
CA ASN A 312 -2.53 -18.63 7.24
C ASN A 312 -2.62 -18.15 5.79
N PHE A 313 -1.90 -17.08 5.51
CA PHE A 313 -1.58 -16.59 4.18
C PHE A 313 -0.06 -16.55 4.00
N ASN A 314 0.42 -15.96 2.88
CA ASN A 314 1.84 -15.82 2.60
C ASN A 314 2.16 -14.39 2.18
N ARG A 315 2.88 -13.64 3.02
CA ARG A 315 3.29 -12.25 2.78
C ARG A 315 2.09 -11.40 2.34
N LEU A 316 1.22 -11.04 3.29
CA LEU A 316 0.15 -10.08 3.04
C LEU A 316 0.74 -8.68 3.10
N GLU A 317 0.57 -7.92 2.01
CA GLU A 317 1.14 -6.58 1.88
C GLU A 317 0.04 -5.53 1.70
N GLY A 318 -0.22 -5.03 0.50
CA GLY A 318 -1.20 -3.97 0.30
C GLY A 318 -2.63 -4.33 0.70
N ILE A 319 -3.37 -3.36 1.22
CA ILE A 319 -4.82 -3.49 1.47
C ILE A 319 -5.54 -2.17 1.20
N TRP A 320 -6.75 -2.25 0.62
CA TRP A 320 -7.54 -1.08 0.26
C TRP A 320 -9.04 -1.29 0.49
N TYR A 321 -9.70 -0.29 1.09
CA TYR A 321 -11.16 -0.28 1.22
C TYR A 321 -11.82 0.31 -0.04
N TYR A 322 -12.79 -0.41 -0.61
CA TYR A 322 -13.63 0.10 -1.69
C TYR A 322 -15.01 -0.57 -1.67
N GLY A 323 -16.06 0.23 -1.66
CA GLY A 323 -17.44 -0.23 -1.88
C GLY A 323 -17.98 -1.26 -0.87
N GLY A 324 -17.49 -1.29 0.37
CA GLY A 324 -17.90 -2.26 1.40
C GLY A 324 -17.01 -3.51 1.46
N SER A 325 -15.94 -3.54 0.66
CA SER A 325 -14.95 -4.64 0.65
C SER A 325 -13.55 -4.14 0.97
N MET A 326 -12.72 -5.04 1.52
CA MET A 326 -11.26 -4.90 1.59
C MET A 326 -10.63 -5.71 0.48
N PHE A 327 -9.87 -5.05 -0.40
CA PHE A 327 -9.02 -5.71 -1.37
C PHE A 327 -7.61 -5.76 -0.82
N PHE A 328 -6.97 -6.92 -0.85
CA PHE A 328 -5.60 -7.08 -0.36
C PHE A 328 -4.82 -8.08 -1.21
N ASP A 329 -3.52 -8.01 -1.17
CA ASP A 329 -2.66 -8.95 -1.86
C ASP A 329 -1.88 -9.87 -0.92
N SER A 330 -1.37 -10.95 -1.53
CA SER A 330 -0.45 -11.91 -0.93
C SER A 330 0.71 -12.03 -1.91
N THR A 331 1.80 -11.33 -1.64
CA THR A 331 2.86 -11.03 -2.61
C THR A 331 3.56 -12.26 -3.18
N SER A 332 3.75 -13.29 -2.38
CA SER A 332 4.32 -14.58 -2.83
C SER A 332 3.37 -15.75 -2.63
N GLY A 333 2.07 -15.47 -2.50
CA GLY A 333 1.02 -16.49 -2.49
C GLY A 333 0.76 -17.09 -3.86
N GLY A 334 -0.05 -18.17 -3.86
CA GLY A 334 -0.44 -18.91 -5.05
C GLY A 334 0.56 -20.00 -5.46
N ASP A 335 0.12 -20.83 -6.40
CA ASP A 335 0.90 -22.00 -6.83
C ASP A 335 2.19 -21.60 -7.57
N ALA A 336 2.15 -20.50 -8.31
CA ALA A 336 3.33 -19.94 -8.99
C ALA A 336 4.23 -19.08 -8.06
N LYS A 337 3.81 -18.81 -6.83
CA LYS A 337 4.49 -17.89 -5.89
C LYS A 337 4.75 -16.53 -6.52
N ALA A 338 3.78 -16.02 -7.23
CA ALA A 338 3.88 -14.79 -8.00
C ALA A 338 2.80 -13.76 -7.62
N GLY A 339 1.94 -14.12 -6.69
CA GLY A 339 0.99 -13.23 -6.04
C GLY A 339 -0.47 -13.58 -6.24
N GLN A 340 -1.29 -13.18 -5.28
CA GLN A 340 -2.74 -13.32 -5.24
C GLN A 340 -3.39 -11.99 -4.88
N ILE A 341 -4.57 -11.73 -5.41
CA ILE A 341 -5.43 -10.59 -5.03
C ILE A 341 -6.72 -11.15 -4.44
N TRP A 342 -7.04 -10.73 -3.24
CA TRP A 342 -8.18 -11.16 -2.46
C TRP A 342 -9.19 -10.04 -2.25
N GLU A 343 -10.45 -10.39 -2.08
CA GLU A 343 -11.52 -9.51 -1.63
C GLU A 343 -12.20 -10.09 -0.38
N LEU A 344 -12.21 -9.32 0.69
CA LEU A 344 -13.02 -9.55 1.87
C LEU A 344 -14.24 -8.65 1.81
N ASN A 345 -15.41 -9.19 1.49
CA ASN A 345 -16.67 -8.46 1.55
C ASN A 345 -17.17 -8.41 2.99
N ILE A 346 -17.19 -7.21 3.56
CA ILE A 346 -17.52 -6.99 4.98
C ILE A 346 -19.00 -7.28 5.25
N GLY A 347 -19.88 -6.82 4.35
CA GLY A 347 -21.33 -6.93 4.53
C GLY A 347 -21.86 -8.35 4.37
N GLU A 348 -21.29 -9.10 3.44
CA GLU A 348 -21.64 -10.51 3.18
C GLU A 348 -20.86 -11.49 4.05
N ASN A 349 -19.82 -11.03 4.75
CA ASN A 349 -18.90 -11.84 5.54
C ASN A 349 -18.29 -12.98 4.71
N THR A 350 -17.78 -12.64 3.51
CA THR A 350 -17.18 -13.60 2.57
C THR A 350 -15.78 -13.18 2.17
N LEU A 351 -14.92 -14.17 1.89
CA LEU A 351 -13.58 -13.98 1.34
C LEU A 351 -13.52 -14.62 -0.04
N ARG A 352 -13.01 -13.89 -1.03
CA ARG A 352 -12.88 -14.38 -2.41
C ARG A 352 -11.46 -14.19 -2.95
N LEU A 353 -10.93 -15.20 -3.63
CA LEU A 353 -9.73 -15.04 -4.44
C LEU A 353 -10.12 -14.43 -5.79
N VAL A 354 -9.78 -13.14 -5.98
CA VAL A 354 -10.11 -12.37 -7.19
C VAL A 354 -9.19 -12.78 -8.35
N PHE A 355 -7.89 -12.84 -8.07
CA PHE A 355 -6.86 -13.12 -9.06
C PHE A 355 -5.70 -13.88 -8.42
N GLU A 356 -5.12 -14.83 -9.17
CA GLU A 356 -3.85 -15.46 -8.85
C GLU A 356 -2.95 -15.36 -10.07
N SER A 357 -1.72 -14.90 -9.87
CA SER A 357 -0.76 -14.81 -10.96
C SER A 357 -0.31 -16.18 -11.41
N PRO A 358 -0.48 -16.53 -12.71
CA PRO A 358 -0.04 -17.81 -13.24
C PRO A 358 1.48 -17.88 -13.44
N SER A 359 2.17 -16.74 -13.46
CA SER A 359 3.62 -16.65 -13.63
C SER A 359 4.14 -15.25 -13.34
N LYS A 360 5.44 -15.16 -13.05
CA LYS A 360 6.16 -13.88 -12.85
C LYS A 360 6.17 -12.96 -14.08
N GLU A 361 5.81 -13.47 -15.26
CA GLU A 361 5.67 -12.64 -16.47
C GLU A 361 4.39 -11.82 -16.44
N VAL A 362 3.31 -12.37 -15.87
CA VAL A 362 2.00 -11.75 -15.82
C VAL A 362 1.93 -10.71 -14.70
N LEU A 363 2.24 -11.13 -13.48
CA LEU A 363 2.37 -10.28 -12.29
C LEU A 363 3.41 -10.94 -11.39
N ASN A 364 4.29 -10.17 -10.77
CA ASN A 364 5.31 -10.71 -9.88
C ASN A 364 5.45 -9.87 -8.62
N MET A 365 5.12 -10.46 -7.50
CA MET A 365 5.19 -9.82 -6.18
C MET A 365 4.36 -8.51 -6.15
N PRO A 366 3.00 -8.63 -6.21
CA PRO A 366 2.14 -7.47 -5.89
C PRO A 366 2.42 -7.02 -4.46
N ASP A 367 2.47 -5.73 -4.27
CA ASP A 367 2.72 -5.08 -3.00
C ASP A 367 1.62 -4.03 -2.74
N ASN A 368 1.89 -2.75 -2.88
CA ASN A 368 0.85 -1.75 -2.67
C ASN A 368 -0.23 -1.82 -3.76
N LEU A 369 -1.48 -1.65 -3.37
CA LEU A 369 -2.61 -1.57 -4.28
C LEU A 369 -3.59 -0.45 -3.91
N ALA A 370 -4.33 0.05 -4.90
CA ALA A 370 -5.43 0.98 -4.70
C ALA A 370 -6.54 0.73 -5.72
N VAL A 371 -7.78 1.06 -5.36
CA VAL A 371 -8.92 0.92 -6.26
C VAL A 371 -9.31 2.28 -6.83
N SER A 372 -9.42 2.37 -8.14
CA SER A 372 -9.87 3.58 -8.83
C SER A 372 -11.36 3.84 -8.62
N SER A 373 -11.81 5.06 -8.91
CA SER A 373 -13.24 5.39 -8.89
C SER A 373 -14.08 4.60 -9.92
N ARG A 374 -13.42 3.91 -10.86
CA ARG A 374 -14.04 3.04 -11.87
C ARG A 374 -14.03 1.57 -11.48
N GLY A 375 -13.49 1.23 -10.29
CA GLY A 375 -13.45 -0.13 -9.76
C GLY A 375 -12.27 -0.98 -10.22
N GLY A 376 -11.39 -0.46 -11.08
CA GLY A 376 -10.15 -1.14 -11.42
C GLY A 376 -9.11 -1.01 -10.31
N ILE A 377 -8.32 -2.04 -10.12
CA ILE A 377 -7.26 -2.08 -9.10
C ILE A 377 -5.93 -1.74 -9.77
N ILE A 378 -5.24 -0.70 -9.30
CA ILE A 378 -3.84 -0.46 -9.62
C ILE A 378 -2.97 -1.23 -8.62
N ILE A 379 -1.94 -1.93 -9.12
CA ILE A 379 -1.07 -2.81 -8.34
C ILE A 379 0.38 -2.41 -8.61
N CYS A 380 1.14 -2.17 -7.56
CA CYS A 380 2.58 -1.96 -7.57
C CYS A 380 3.30 -3.31 -7.52
N GLU A 381 4.37 -3.49 -8.31
CA GLU A 381 5.27 -4.65 -8.18
C GLU A 381 6.50 -4.28 -7.33
N ASP A 382 6.80 -5.13 -6.33
CA ASP A 382 8.07 -5.18 -5.59
C ASP A 382 8.87 -6.45 -5.96
N CYS A 383 9.46 -6.48 -7.13
CA CYS A 383 10.13 -7.70 -7.61
C CYS A 383 11.58 -7.53 -8.07
N GLY A 384 12.11 -6.31 -8.04
CA GLY A 384 13.36 -6.00 -8.70
C GLY A 384 13.31 -6.34 -10.20
N ILE A 385 14.45 -6.75 -10.80
CA ILE A 385 14.48 -7.14 -12.21
C ILE A 385 14.11 -8.62 -12.35
N THR A 386 12.90 -8.88 -12.87
CA THR A 386 12.46 -10.25 -13.16
C THR A 386 13.10 -10.76 -14.45
N THR A 387 13.75 -11.91 -14.36
CA THR A 387 14.38 -12.57 -15.51
C THR A 387 13.68 -13.88 -15.79
N VAL A 388 13.18 -14.05 -17.02
CA VAL A 388 12.49 -15.25 -17.46
C VAL A 388 13.16 -15.86 -18.67
N GLN A 389 13.42 -17.16 -18.61
CA GLN A 389 13.93 -17.93 -19.73
C GLN A 389 12.78 -18.27 -20.69
N SER A 390 12.91 -17.91 -21.95
CA SER A 390 11.95 -18.29 -22.99
C SER A 390 12.64 -18.99 -24.16
N PRO A 391 11.91 -19.70 -25.05
CA PRO A 391 12.48 -20.30 -26.26
C PRO A 391 13.18 -19.29 -27.18
N GLN A 392 12.80 -18.01 -27.11
CA GLN A 392 13.38 -16.91 -27.88
C GLN A 392 14.56 -16.23 -27.17
N GLY A 393 14.94 -16.71 -25.97
CA GLY A 393 16.04 -16.18 -25.16
C GLY A 393 15.58 -15.65 -23.79
N ILE A 394 16.44 -14.88 -23.16
CA ILE A 394 16.17 -14.29 -21.84
C ILE A 394 15.38 -13.00 -22.00
N LYS A 395 14.20 -12.96 -21.39
CA LYS A 395 13.42 -11.73 -21.22
C LYS A 395 13.65 -11.14 -19.84
N ARG A 396 13.73 -9.81 -19.77
CA ARG A 396 13.84 -9.06 -18.51
C ARG A 396 12.66 -8.11 -18.39
N TYR A 397 12.02 -8.14 -17.23
CA TYR A 397 10.96 -7.21 -16.85
C TYR A 397 11.43 -6.38 -15.67
N PHE A 398 11.20 -5.10 -15.74
CA PHE A 398 11.39 -4.17 -14.63
C PHE A 398 10.09 -4.11 -13.82
N PRO A 399 10.10 -3.66 -12.56
CA PRO A 399 8.87 -3.46 -11.79
C PRO A 399 7.86 -2.59 -12.52
N ARG A 400 6.60 -3.01 -12.49
CA ARG A 400 5.50 -2.45 -13.27
C ARG A 400 4.36 -1.97 -12.36
N LEU A 401 3.57 -1.02 -12.86
CA LEU A 401 2.21 -0.82 -12.39
C LEU A 401 1.26 -1.64 -13.26
N HIS A 402 0.42 -2.43 -12.64
CA HIS A 402 -0.61 -3.22 -13.32
C HIS A 402 -1.99 -2.66 -13.05
N ALA A 403 -2.88 -2.78 -14.04
CA ALA A 403 -4.30 -2.57 -13.89
C ALA A 403 -5.01 -3.92 -13.93
N LEU A 404 -5.78 -4.22 -12.90
CA LEU A 404 -6.68 -5.37 -12.83
C LEU A 404 -8.12 -4.87 -12.93
N SER A 405 -8.83 -5.32 -13.97
CA SER A 405 -10.21 -4.90 -14.18
C SER A 405 -11.18 -5.64 -13.24
N PRO A 406 -12.41 -5.09 -13.03
CA PRO A 406 -13.47 -5.80 -12.30
C PRO A 406 -13.83 -7.17 -12.88
N GLU A 407 -13.55 -7.38 -14.17
CA GLU A 407 -13.78 -8.64 -14.88
C GLU A 407 -12.64 -9.66 -14.67
N GLY A 408 -11.53 -9.26 -14.00
CA GLY A 408 -10.37 -10.11 -13.73
C GLY A 408 -9.31 -10.07 -14.83
N GLU A 409 -9.39 -9.14 -15.77
CA GLU A 409 -8.35 -8.94 -16.79
C GLU A 409 -7.23 -8.07 -16.26
N ILE A 410 -5.98 -8.54 -16.36
CA ILE A 410 -4.78 -7.81 -15.93
C ILE A 410 -3.96 -7.35 -17.13
N HIS A 411 -3.46 -6.13 -17.06
CA HIS A 411 -2.54 -5.57 -18.05
C HIS A 411 -1.55 -4.58 -17.42
N VAL A 412 -0.40 -4.41 -18.07
CA VAL A 412 0.60 -3.43 -17.62
C VAL A 412 0.11 -2.03 -17.97
N PHE A 413 0.08 -1.15 -16.96
CA PHE A 413 -0.24 0.28 -17.13
C PHE A 413 1.01 1.15 -17.25
N ALA A 414 2.08 0.86 -16.49
CA ALA A 414 3.33 1.61 -16.55
C ALA A 414 4.54 0.74 -16.27
N ASP A 415 5.69 1.09 -16.87
CA ASP A 415 7.01 0.53 -16.57
C ASP A 415 7.89 1.56 -15.86
N ASN A 416 8.68 1.12 -14.89
CA ASN A 416 9.81 1.89 -14.39
C ASN A 416 10.91 1.95 -15.46
N ASN A 417 11.24 3.16 -15.93
CA ASN A 417 12.28 3.44 -16.93
C ASN A 417 13.38 4.37 -16.38
N ALA A 418 13.50 4.50 -15.05
CA ALA A 418 14.36 5.45 -14.37
C ALA A 418 15.85 5.11 -14.55
N LYS A 419 16.44 5.57 -15.65
CA LYS A 419 17.87 5.54 -15.92
C LYS A 419 18.38 6.97 -16.11
N ILE A 420 19.19 7.44 -15.16
CA ILE A 420 19.69 8.81 -15.08
C ILE A 420 21.17 8.80 -15.45
N GLU A 421 21.48 9.07 -16.72
CA GLU A 421 22.84 9.02 -17.25
C GLU A 421 23.63 10.29 -16.92
N THR A 422 22.97 11.44 -16.99
CA THR A 422 23.53 12.75 -16.56
C THR A 422 22.97 13.07 -15.18
N PRO A 423 23.80 13.47 -14.20
CA PRO A 423 23.32 13.77 -12.87
C PRO A 423 22.16 14.76 -12.86
N TYR A 424 21.04 14.38 -12.24
CA TYR A 424 19.90 15.24 -11.97
C TYR A 424 19.69 15.31 -10.45
N LYS A 425 19.68 16.51 -9.87
CA LYS A 425 19.61 16.74 -8.43
C LYS A 425 20.66 15.95 -7.62
N GLY A 426 21.84 15.76 -8.20
CA GLY A 426 22.94 14.96 -7.60
C GLY A 426 22.78 13.45 -7.73
N ILE A 427 21.70 12.97 -8.34
CA ILE A 427 21.40 11.54 -8.51
C ILE A 427 21.82 11.09 -9.92
N LYS A 428 22.54 9.95 -10.00
CA LYS A 428 22.94 9.29 -11.25
C LYS A 428 22.94 7.78 -11.04
N GLY A 429 22.37 7.05 -11.99
CA GLY A 429 22.35 5.57 -11.92
C GLY A 429 21.27 4.94 -12.78
N ASP A 430 21.20 3.62 -12.71
CA ASP A 430 20.14 2.81 -13.30
C ASP A 430 19.24 2.29 -12.17
N PHE A 431 18.05 2.84 -12.06
CA PHE A 431 17.07 2.57 -11.02
C PHE A 431 15.84 1.82 -11.55
N ARG A 432 15.92 1.30 -12.76
CA ARG A 432 14.80 0.58 -13.39
C ARG A 432 14.39 -0.69 -12.64
N GLY A 433 15.29 -1.25 -11.82
CA GLY A 433 15.00 -2.37 -10.95
C GLY A 433 14.40 -1.98 -9.60
N SER A 434 14.16 -0.71 -9.34
CA SER A 434 13.47 -0.27 -8.13
C SER A 434 11.98 -0.45 -8.27
N GLU A 435 11.35 -0.81 -7.19
CA GLU A 435 9.91 -1.03 -7.07
C GLU A 435 9.08 0.23 -7.25
N TRP A 436 7.80 0.01 -7.53
CA TRP A 436 6.75 1.00 -7.42
C TRP A 436 6.09 0.88 -6.04
N THR A 437 5.81 2.02 -5.42
CA THR A 437 5.15 2.06 -4.11
C THR A 437 4.09 3.16 -4.04
N GLY A 438 3.19 3.05 -3.06
CA GLY A 438 2.29 4.11 -2.65
C GLY A 438 1.31 4.61 -3.71
N ALA A 439 0.84 3.74 -4.61
CA ALA A 439 -0.13 4.12 -5.64
C ALA A 439 -1.45 4.58 -5.01
N HIS A 440 -1.92 5.79 -5.38
CA HIS A 440 -3.13 6.39 -4.84
C HIS A 440 -3.80 7.34 -5.84
N PHE A 441 -5.09 7.15 -6.12
CA PHE A 441 -5.86 8.06 -6.98
C PHE A 441 -6.34 9.29 -6.22
N SER A 442 -6.36 10.45 -6.90
CA SER A 442 -7.06 11.62 -6.38
C SER A 442 -8.57 11.35 -6.27
N PRO A 443 -9.28 12.00 -5.32
CA PRO A 443 -10.72 11.80 -5.13
C PRO A 443 -11.56 12.09 -6.39
N ASP A 444 -11.09 12.99 -7.25
CA ASP A 444 -11.75 13.31 -8.53
C ASP A 444 -11.36 12.36 -9.67
N GLY A 445 -10.48 11.39 -9.43
CA GLY A 445 -10.01 10.39 -10.38
C GLY A 445 -9.14 10.92 -11.52
N LYS A 446 -8.63 12.16 -11.42
CA LYS A 446 -7.80 12.78 -12.47
C LYS A 446 -6.32 12.46 -12.35
N TRP A 447 -5.85 12.26 -11.12
CA TRP A 447 -4.43 12.03 -10.83
C TRP A 447 -4.23 10.66 -10.20
N LEU A 448 -3.19 9.97 -10.65
CA LEU A 448 -2.57 8.85 -9.95
C LEU A 448 -1.23 9.31 -9.40
N PHE A 449 -1.06 9.24 -8.09
CA PHE A 449 0.23 9.42 -7.44
C PHE A 449 0.85 8.06 -7.18
N ALA A 450 2.17 7.96 -7.33
CA ALA A 450 2.95 6.77 -6.96
C ALA A 450 4.40 7.19 -6.70
N ASN A 451 5.20 6.28 -6.15
CA ASN A 451 6.63 6.50 -5.94
C ASN A 451 7.46 5.48 -6.72
N ILE A 452 8.68 5.85 -7.05
CA ILE A 452 9.79 4.94 -7.29
C ILE A 452 10.64 4.99 -6.03
N GLN A 453 10.75 3.88 -5.30
CA GLN A 453 11.35 3.82 -3.97
C GLN A 453 12.80 4.30 -3.97
N THR A 454 13.60 3.80 -4.92
CA THR A 454 14.98 4.22 -5.17
C THR A 454 15.13 4.71 -6.60
N PRO A 455 15.63 5.92 -6.83
CA PRO A 455 16.39 6.80 -5.93
C PRO A 455 15.52 7.63 -4.98
N GLY A 456 14.20 7.51 -5.05
CA GLY A 456 13.22 8.23 -4.26
C GLY A 456 12.71 9.49 -4.96
N PHE A 457 11.58 9.34 -5.66
CA PHE A 457 10.78 10.46 -6.19
C PHE A 457 9.31 10.05 -6.30
N THR A 458 8.43 11.02 -6.14
CA THR A 458 6.99 10.84 -6.37
C THR A 458 6.63 11.29 -7.77
N VAL A 459 5.69 10.58 -8.38
CA VAL A 459 5.09 10.93 -9.68
C VAL A 459 3.62 11.30 -9.49
N ALA A 460 3.15 12.28 -10.26
CA ALA A 460 1.74 12.56 -10.49
C ALA A 460 1.44 12.30 -11.96
N ILE A 461 0.63 11.28 -12.24
CA ILE A 461 0.26 10.84 -13.59
C ILE A 461 -1.17 11.27 -13.88
N THR A 462 -1.43 11.78 -15.08
CA THR A 462 -2.76 12.12 -15.58
C THR A 462 -2.92 11.76 -17.05
N GLY A 463 -4.15 11.51 -17.48
CA GLY A 463 -4.41 11.12 -18.85
C GLY A 463 -5.85 10.66 -19.09
N PRO A 464 -6.10 9.99 -20.22
CA PRO A 464 -7.44 9.55 -20.63
C PRO A 464 -7.87 8.27 -19.88
N TRP A 465 -8.15 8.38 -18.57
CA TRP A 465 -8.54 7.27 -17.70
C TRP A 465 -9.82 6.55 -18.14
N GLU A 466 -10.70 7.27 -18.85
CA GLU A 466 -11.98 6.76 -19.37
C GLU A 466 -11.82 5.67 -20.45
N LYS A 467 -10.62 5.45 -20.97
CA LYS A 467 -10.34 4.38 -21.94
C LYS A 467 -10.29 3.00 -21.31
N GLY A 468 -10.18 2.90 -19.98
CA GLY A 468 -10.07 1.64 -19.25
C GLY A 468 -10.70 1.68 -17.88
N CYS A 469 -10.27 0.76 -16.99
CA CYS A 469 -10.85 0.56 -15.67
C CYS A 469 -10.23 1.43 -14.56
N LEU A 470 -9.08 2.10 -14.82
CA LEU A 470 -8.40 2.94 -13.83
C LEU A 470 -8.98 4.35 -13.76
#